data_9a68febb851d81996bb87691200e444f
#
_entry.id   9a68febb851d81996bb87691200e444f
#
_cell.length_a   1.000
_cell.length_b   1.000
_cell.length_c   1.000
_cell.angle_alpha   90.00
_cell.angle_beta   90.00
_cell.angle_gamma   90.00
#
_symmetry.space_group_name_H-M   'P 1'
#
loop_
_entity.id
_entity.type
_entity.pdbx_description
1 polymer ?
#
loop_
_entity_poly.entity_id
_entity_poly.type
_entity_poly.pdbx_seq_one_letter_code
_entity_poly.pdbx_strand_id
1 'polypeptide(L)'
;SLTTMGGSRATFVGVENCQGTGQVDSKMYAGGLIGDASRAHVSDCSADVTVTGRCISGGFIGNVFQGSYKNCTAKGSVSGGWSTGGFAGCVFESDASVEIEHCASYGNVEANNWNTSGFVGYLEKGKIRNSVSYGNVKSTVAGWEPKTGGFSGTNTEGNIQNCNAAGTVTGS
;
A
#
# COMPACT_ATOMS: atom_id res chain seq x y z
N SER A 1 12.27 2.96 9.93
CA SER A 1 11.17 3.94 9.83
C SER A 1 11.74 5.34 9.72
N LEU A 2 11.41 6.06 8.65
CA LEU A 2 11.73 7.48 8.49
C LEU A 2 10.57 8.30 9.07
N THR A 3 10.74 8.82 10.28
CA THR A 3 9.83 9.79 10.88
C THR A 3 10.50 11.15 10.85
N THR A 4 10.00 12.10 10.06
CA THR A 4 10.45 13.48 10.10
C THR A 4 9.57 14.32 11.02
N MET A 5 10.11 14.78 12.12
CA MET A 5 9.48 15.74 13.02
C MET A 5 9.67 17.18 12.54
N GLY A 6 8.63 17.97 12.61
CA GLY A 6 8.42 19.24 11.95
C GLY A 6 9.39 20.38 12.22
N GLY A 7 9.49 21.23 11.23
CA GLY A 7 10.10 22.54 11.19
C GLY A 7 9.99 23.10 9.78
N SER A 8 9.61 24.33 9.63
CA SER A 8 9.22 25.07 8.43
C SER A 8 10.06 24.82 7.18
N ARG A 9 9.39 24.54 6.07
CA ARG A 9 9.74 24.08 4.74
C ARG A 9 9.95 22.56 4.72
N ALA A 10 8.86 21.90 4.38
CA ALA A 10 8.84 20.48 4.20
C ALA A 10 9.71 20.04 3.01
N THR A 11 10.88 19.53 3.31
CA THR A 11 11.77 18.93 2.34
C THR A 11 11.26 17.49 2.08
N PHE A 12 11.06 17.14 0.82
CA PHE A 12 10.80 15.75 0.45
C PHE A 12 12.08 14.92 0.63
N VAL A 13 11.94 13.73 1.15
CA VAL A 13 13.04 12.78 1.31
C VAL A 13 13.08 11.85 0.10
N GLY A 14 14.23 11.71 -0.55
CA GLY A 14 14.45 10.78 -1.65
C GLY A 14 14.82 9.37 -1.15
N VAL A 15 14.20 8.34 -1.74
CA VAL A 15 14.56 6.94 -1.57
C VAL A 15 14.65 6.31 -2.95
N GLU A 16 15.83 5.94 -3.40
CA GLU A 16 16.06 5.48 -4.76
C GLU A 16 16.90 4.21 -4.80
N ASN A 17 16.61 3.32 -5.75
CA ASN A 17 17.36 2.09 -5.99
C ASN A 17 17.54 1.21 -4.74
N CYS A 18 16.50 1.15 -3.88
CA CYS A 18 16.55 0.39 -2.65
C CYS A 18 15.82 -0.94 -2.76
N GLN A 19 16.33 -1.94 -2.08
CA GLN A 19 15.72 -3.26 -2.01
C GLN A 19 15.55 -3.70 -0.55
N GLY A 20 14.37 -4.25 -0.25
CA GLY A 20 14.07 -4.89 1.03
C GLY A 20 13.78 -6.37 0.83
N THR A 21 14.30 -7.22 1.70
CA THR A 21 14.00 -8.65 1.74
C THR A 21 13.81 -9.11 3.19
N GLY A 22 13.02 -10.17 3.40
CA GLY A 22 12.83 -10.75 4.74
C GLY A 22 11.40 -10.69 5.24
N GLN A 23 11.22 -10.35 6.50
CA GLN A 23 9.91 -10.32 7.17
C GLN A 23 9.74 -9.06 8.00
N VAL A 24 8.52 -8.53 8.01
CA VAL A 24 8.11 -7.41 8.85
C VAL A 24 6.88 -7.82 9.65
N ASP A 25 6.94 -7.62 10.97
CA ASP A 25 5.80 -7.74 11.88
C ASP A 25 5.61 -6.41 12.61
N SER A 26 4.41 -5.83 12.52
CA SER A 26 4.13 -4.52 13.14
C SER A 26 2.68 -4.41 13.61
N LYS A 27 2.47 -3.66 14.68
CA LYS A 27 1.12 -3.43 15.23
C LYS A 27 0.37 -2.31 14.54
N MET A 28 1.06 -1.31 13.99
CA MET A 28 0.44 -0.11 13.43
C MET A 28 0.62 -0.03 11.91
N TYR A 29 1.74 0.49 11.46
CA TYR A 29 2.06 0.66 10.05
C TYR A 29 3.11 -0.37 9.63
N ALA A 30 2.72 -1.32 8.83
CA ALA A 30 3.60 -2.35 8.31
C ALA A 30 3.82 -2.17 6.80
N GLY A 31 5.05 -2.01 6.39
CA GLY A 31 5.43 -1.93 4.98
C GLY A 31 6.71 -2.70 4.72
N GLY A 32 6.78 -3.38 3.60
CA GLY A 32 7.95 -4.19 3.25
C GLY A 32 9.23 -3.37 3.10
N LEU A 33 9.15 -2.15 2.61
CA LEU A 33 10.27 -1.22 2.55
C LEU A 33 10.09 -0.04 3.50
N ILE A 34 8.89 0.54 3.57
CA ILE A 34 8.60 1.75 4.33
C ILE A 34 7.33 1.53 5.15
N GLY A 35 7.41 1.68 6.49
CA GLY A 35 6.23 1.56 7.35
C GLY A 35 5.28 2.75 7.22
N ASP A 36 5.83 3.97 7.30
CA ASP A 36 5.07 5.22 7.19
C ASP A 36 5.89 6.28 6.48
N ALA A 37 5.30 6.96 5.51
CA ALA A 37 5.96 8.02 4.75
C ALA A 37 5.12 9.29 4.68
N SER A 38 5.73 10.35 5.19
CA SER A 38 5.20 11.69 5.18
C SER A 38 6.08 12.58 4.31
N ARG A 39 5.80 12.76 3.03
CA ARG A 39 6.58 13.51 2.05
C ARG A 39 7.83 12.77 1.55
N ALA A 40 7.65 11.75 0.75
CA ALA A 40 8.74 11.00 0.16
C ALA A 40 8.66 10.97 -1.37
N HIS A 41 9.81 11.03 -2.02
CA HIS A 41 9.98 10.65 -3.41
C HIS A 41 10.69 9.31 -3.44
N VAL A 42 10.00 8.27 -3.89
CA VAL A 42 10.51 6.90 -3.91
C VAL A 42 10.52 6.40 -5.35
N SER A 43 11.68 5.97 -5.84
CA SER A 43 11.80 5.46 -7.19
C SER A 43 12.69 4.24 -7.30
N ASP A 44 12.38 3.38 -8.27
CA ASP A 44 13.20 2.24 -8.66
C ASP A 44 13.53 1.30 -7.49
N CYS A 45 12.54 1.10 -6.61
CA CYS A 45 12.70 0.32 -5.39
C CYS A 45 11.87 -0.97 -5.41
N SER A 46 12.32 -1.97 -4.67
CA SER A 46 11.57 -3.23 -4.54
C SER A 46 11.54 -3.75 -3.10
N ALA A 47 10.42 -4.39 -2.75
CA ALA A 47 10.26 -5.11 -1.50
C ALA A 47 9.85 -6.57 -1.78
N ASP A 48 10.70 -7.52 -1.43
CA ASP A 48 10.39 -8.96 -1.42
C ASP A 48 10.32 -9.41 0.05
N VAL A 49 9.27 -8.95 0.72
CA VAL A 49 9.13 -9.00 2.18
C VAL A 49 7.77 -9.56 2.53
N THR A 50 7.74 -10.60 3.36
CA THR A 50 6.51 -11.06 3.99
C THR A 50 6.11 -10.06 5.08
N VAL A 51 4.94 -9.45 4.93
CA VAL A 51 4.44 -8.41 5.85
C VAL A 51 3.29 -8.97 6.67
N THR A 52 3.41 -8.86 7.99
CA THR A 52 2.33 -9.14 8.94
C THR A 52 2.03 -7.89 9.76
N GLY A 53 0.78 -7.42 9.71
CA GLY A 53 0.39 -6.24 10.45
C GLY A 53 -1.00 -6.33 11.06
N ARG A 54 -1.28 -5.54 12.11
CA ARG A 54 -2.60 -5.55 12.77
C ARG A 54 -3.52 -4.42 12.34
N CYS A 55 -2.96 -3.31 11.88
CA CYS A 55 -3.74 -2.16 11.46
C CYS A 55 -3.57 -1.90 9.97
N ILE A 56 -2.60 -1.12 9.57
CA ILE A 56 -2.38 -0.69 8.19
C ILE A 56 -1.17 -1.41 7.64
N SER A 57 -1.36 -2.19 6.58
CA SER A 57 -0.34 -3.08 6.04
C SER A 57 -0.25 -3.01 4.52
N GLY A 58 0.94 -2.81 4.01
CA GLY A 58 1.21 -2.84 2.58
C GLY A 58 2.49 -3.62 2.25
N GLY A 59 2.50 -4.29 1.12
CA GLY A 59 3.66 -5.09 0.72
C GLY A 59 4.90 -4.25 0.40
N PHE A 60 4.72 -2.99 0.01
CA PHE A 60 5.78 -2.01 -0.18
C PHE A 60 5.79 -0.96 0.91
N ILE A 61 4.65 -0.31 1.14
CA ILE A 61 4.50 0.78 2.09
C ILE A 61 3.22 0.63 2.91
N GLY A 62 3.31 0.81 4.23
CA GLY A 62 2.15 0.78 5.10
C GLY A 62 1.24 1.98 4.88
N ASN A 63 1.71 3.17 5.17
CA ASN A 63 0.93 4.39 5.09
C ASN A 63 1.64 5.49 4.29
N VAL A 64 0.87 6.24 3.50
CA VAL A 64 1.34 7.33 2.65
C VAL A 64 0.54 8.59 2.95
N PHE A 65 1.22 9.70 3.25
CA PHE A 65 0.59 11.01 3.38
C PHE A 65 0.82 11.92 2.17
N GLN A 66 2.05 12.01 1.67
CA GLN A 66 2.41 12.88 0.54
C GLN A 66 3.60 12.30 -0.22
N GLY A 67 3.69 12.62 -1.51
CA GLY A 67 4.87 12.28 -2.28
C GLY A 67 4.60 11.52 -3.55
N SER A 68 5.67 11.04 -4.18
CA SER A 68 5.61 10.28 -5.41
C SER A 68 6.32 8.93 -5.28
N TYR A 69 5.70 7.92 -5.84
CA TYR A 69 6.18 6.54 -5.84
C TYR A 69 6.21 6.04 -7.28
N LYS A 70 7.38 5.82 -7.84
CA LYS A 70 7.55 5.46 -9.26
C LYS A 70 8.40 4.21 -9.45
N ASN A 71 8.01 3.36 -10.39
CA ASN A 71 8.75 2.15 -10.74
C ASN A 71 9.03 1.23 -9.54
N CYS A 72 8.09 1.15 -8.59
CA CYS A 72 8.28 0.39 -7.38
C CYS A 72 7.51 -0.93 -7.39
N THR A 73 8.06 -1.95 -6.74
CA THR A 73 7.50 -3.30 -6.79
C THR A 73 7.41 -3.94 -5.40
N ALA A 74 6.25 -4.51 -5.09
CA ALA A 74 6.04 -5.38 -3.93
C ALA A 74 5.85 -6.84 -4.37
N LYS A 75 6.63 -7.77 -3.84
CA LYS A 75 6.58 -9.19 -4.22
C LYS A 75 6.11 -10.13 -3.12
N GLY A 76 6.44 -9.83 -1.88
CA GLY A 76 6.09 -10.67 -0.74
C GLY A 76 4.60 -10.62 -0.38
N SER A 77 4.13 -11.64 0.31
CA SER A 77 2.73 -11.72 0.78
C SER A 77 2.45 -10.75 1.92
N VAL A 78 1.20 -10.33 2.03
CA VAL A 78 0.73 -9.42 3.09
C VAL A 78 -0.41 -10.07 3.86
N SER A 79 -0.24 -10.15 5.17
CA SER A 79 -1.31 -10.50 6.11
C SER A 79 -1.61 -9.30 7.00
N GLY A 80 -2.85 -8.83 6.99
CA GLY A 80 -3.15 -7.56 7.65
C GLY A 80 -4.48 -7.48 8.37
N GLY A 81 -4.70 -6.30 8.94
CA GLY A 81 -5.91 -5.94 9.66
C GLY A 81 -6.77 -4.94 8.90
N TRP A 82 -6.93 -3.74 9.44
CA TRP A 82 -7.93 -2.75 9.02
C TRP A 82 -7.84 -2.26 7.59
N SER A 83 -6.64 -1.98 7.12
CA SER A 83 -6.42 -1.56 5.75
C SER A 83 -5.20 -2.27 5.20
N THR A 84 -5.42 -3.16 4.26
CA THR A 84 -4.39 -4.07 3.77
C THR A 84 -4.35 -4.05 2.25
N GLY A 85 -3.20 -3.69 1.70
CA GLY A 85 -2.97 -3.68 0.27
C GLY A 85 -1.67 -4.39 -0.12
N GLY A 86 -1.64 -4.98 -1.29
CA GLY A 86 -0.45 -5.66 -1.79
C GLY A 86 0.71 -4.70 -2.06
N PHE A 87 0.43 -3.43 -2.38
CA PHE A 87 1.43 -2.38 -2.51
C PHE A 87 1.38 -1.40 -1.33
N ALA A 88 0.26 -0.72 -1.12
CA ALA A 88 0.07 0.26 -0.07
C ALA A 88 -1.11 -0.12 0.84
N GLY A 89 -0.93 -0.03 2.15
CA GLY A 89 -2.02 -0.24 3.09
C GLY A 89 -3.04 0.90 3.02
N CYS A 90 -2.57 2.13 3.18
CA CYS A 90 -3.40 3.32 3.15
C CYS A 90 -2.69 4.47 2.42
N VAL A 91 -3.45 5.21 1.63
CA VAL A 91 -3.08 6.52 1.10
C VAL A 91 -4.04 7.52 1.72
N PHE A 92 -3.57 8.19 2.76
CA PHE A 92 -4.37 9.09 3.58
C PHE A 92 -3.89 10.53 3.37
N GLU A 93 -4.61 11.30 2.58
CA GLU A 93 -4.16 12.61 2.18
C GLU A 93 -5.25 13.68 2.17
N SER A 94 -4.87 14.89 2.59
CA SER A 94 -5.76 16.05 2.60
C SER A 94 -5.74 16.89 1.30
N ASP A 95 -4.68 16.84 0.50
CA ASP A 95 -4.46 17.78 -0.63
C ASP A 95 -4.21 17.13 -2.01
N ALA A 96 -4.37 15.81 -2.14
CA ALA A 96 -4.19 15.06 -3.39
C ALA A 96 -2.78 15.15 -4.02
N SER A 97 -1.73 15.34 -3.22
CA SER A 97 -0.33 15.42 -3.66
C SER A 97 0.37 14.06 -3.81
N VAL A 98 -0.32 12.94 -3.52
CA VAL A 98 0.24 11.60 -3.74
C VAL A 98 0.11 11.19 -5.20
N GLU A 99 1.23 10.74 -5.77
CA GLU A 99 1.28 10.11 -7.08
C GLU A 99 1.98 8.75 -6.99
N ILE A 100 1.27 7.68 -7.39
CA ILE A 100 1.82 6.32 -7.52
C ILE A 100 1.75 5.95 -8.99
N GLU A 101 2.89 5.67 -9.61
CA GLU A 101 2.96 5.45 -11.05
C GLU A 101 3.93 4.32 -11.40
N HIS A 102 3.55 3.49 -12.38
CA HIS A 102 4.35 2.35 -12.86
C HIS A 102 4.78 1.41 -11.72
N CYS A 103 3.86 1.17 -10.77
CA CYS A 103 4.11 0.30 -9.63
C CYS A 103 3.38 -1.04 -9.77
N ALA A 104 3.93 -2.06 -9.12
CA ALA A 104 3.36 -3.40 -9.19
C ALA A 104 3.33 -4.10 -7.83
N SER A 105 2.28 -4.87 -7.58
CA SER A 105 2.18 -5.82 -6.47
C SER A 105 1.95 -7.24 -6.99
N TYR A 106 2.72 -8.18 -6.50
CA TYR A 106 2.67 -9.59 -6.92
C TYR A 106 2.24 -10.53 -5.79
N GLY A 107 2.45 -10.13 -4.54
CA GLY A 107 2.17 -10.96 -3.38
C GLY A 107 0.69 -11.16 -3.11
N ASN A 108 0.33 -12.32 -2.56
CA ASN A 108 -1.01 -12.56 -2.08
C ASN A 108 -1.33 -11.71 -0.87
N VAL A 109 -2.58 -11.29 -0.74
CA VAL A 109 -3.07 -10.47 0.37
C VAL A 109 -4.15 -11.22 1.11
N GLU A 110 -4.00 -11.36 2.41
CA GLU A 110 -5.01 -11.88 3.31
C GLU A 110 -5.27 -10.90 4.45
N ALA A 111 -6.53 -10.59 4.72
CA ALA A 111 -6.88 -9.71 5.83
C ALA A 111 -8.16 -10.15 6.53
N ASN A 112 -8.23 -9.82 7.80
CA ASN A 112 -9.35 -10.18 8.68
C ASN A 112 -10.16 -8.96 9.12
N ASN A 113 -10.09 -7.85 8.37
CA ASN A 113 -10.82 -6.62 8.68
C ASN A 113 -11.21 -5.85 7.39
N TRP A 114 -11.47 -4.55 7.44
CA TRP A 114 -12.32 -3.80 6.53
C TRP A 114 -11.85 -3.63 5.10
N ASN A 115 -10.68 -3.06 4.85
CA ASN A 115 -10.27 -2.70 3.50
C ASN A 115 -9.15 -3.63 3.02
N THR A 116 -9.46 -4.54 2.15
CA THR A 116 -8.51 -5.55 1.65
C THR A 116 -8.39 -5.49 0.15
N SER A 117 -7.19 -5.41 -0.39
CA SER A 117 -7.00 -5.36 -1.84
C SER A 117 -5.63 -5.82 -2.31
N GLY A 118 -5.56 -6.10 -3.60
CA GLY A 118 -4.32 -6.48 -4.23
C GLY A 118 -3.31 -5.33 -4.40
N PHE A 119 -3.76 -4.06 -4.41
CA PHE A 119 -2.85 -2.92 -4.56
C PHE A 119 -2.94 -1.94 -3.38
N VAL A 120 -4.06 -1.22 -3.22
CA VAL A 120 -4.23 -0.24 -2.14
C VAL A 120 -5.45 -0.54 -1.29
N GLY A 121 -5.25 -0.77 0.02
CA GLY A 121 -6.33 -1.08 0.95
C GLY A 121 -7.36 0.06 1.04
N TYR A 122 -6.90 1.25 1.38
CA TYR A 122 -7.71 2.46 1.45
C TYR A 122 -7.06 3.61 0.71
N LEU A 123 -7.76 4.18 -0.26
CA LEU A 123 -7.37 5.36 -1.01
C LEU A 123 -8.34 6.49 -0.68
N GLU A 124 -7.90 7.48 0.08
CA GLU A 124 -8.70 8.66 0.36
C GLU A 124 -8.64 9.63 -0.82
N LYS A 125 -7.45 10.08 -1.16
CA LYS A 125 -7.14 10.94 -2.32
C LYS A 125 -5.84 10.50 -2.97
N GLY A 126 -5.46 11.18 -4.03
CA GLY A 126 -4.22 10.92 -4.75
C GLY A 126 -4.46 10.29 -6.11
N LYS A 127 -3.39 10.09 -6.84
CA LYS A 127 -3.41 9.57 -8.21
C LYS A 127 -2.61 8.28 -8.29
N ILE A 128 -3.24 7.23 -8.81
CA ILE A 128 -2.58 5.97 -9.11
C ILE A 128 -2.72 5.71 -10.61
N ARG A 129 -1.60 5.54 -11.30
CA ARG A 129 -1.60 5.36 -12.75
C ARG A 129 -0.68 4.24 -13.20
N ASN A 130 -1.02 3.62 -14.33
CA ASN A 130 -0.17 2.66 -15.03
C ASN A 130 0.38 1.57 -14.08
N SER A 131 -0.43 1.14 -13.12
CA SER A 131 -0.01 0.25 -12.04
C SER A 131 -0.82 -1.03 -12.04
N VAL A 132 -0.24 -2.10 -11.50
CA VAL A 132 -0.84 -3.45 -11.60
C VAL A 132 -0.79 -4.21 -10.29
N SER A 133 -1.79 -5.07 -10.10
CA SER A 133 -1.86 -6.04 -9.02
C SER A 133 -2.07 -7.45 -9.58
N TYR A 134 -1.23 -8.39 -9.18
CA TYR A 134 -1.28 -9.78 -9.65
C TYR A 134 -1.64 -10.79 -8.56
N GLY A 135 -1.48 -10.44 -7.29
CA GLY A 135 -1.72 -11.33 -6.17
C GLY A 135 -3.20 -11.66 -5.95
N ASN A 136 -3.46 -12.85 -5.42
CA ASN A 136 -4.79 -13.20 -4.94
C ASN A 136 -5.12 -12.43 -3.67
N VAL A 137 -6.40 -12.09 -3.53
CA VAL A 137 -6.93 -11.32 -2.39
C VAL A 137 -7.94 -12.17 -1.65
N LYS A 138 -7.75 -12.34 -0.35
CA LYS A 138 -8.65 -13.07 0.52
C LYS A 138 -9.03 -12.22 1.74
N SER A 139 -10.32 -11.96 1.90
CA SER A 139 -10.87 -11.39 3.12
C SER A 139 -11.54 -12.49 3.95
N THR A 140 -11.18 -12.53 5.23
CA THR A 140 -11.71 -13.54 6.18
C THR A 140 -12.62 -12.91 7.23
N VAL A 141 -13.12 -11.72 6.98
CA VAL A 141 -14.02 -10.99 7.91
C VAL A 141 -15.39 -11.64 7.93
N ALA A 142 -15.86 -11.99 9.10
CA ALA A 142 -17.25 -12.38 9.33
C ALA A 142 -18.02 -11.23 10.01
N GLY A 143 -19.11 -10.78 9.42
CA GLY A 143 -20.14 -10.03 10.11
C GLY A 143 -20.20 -8.52 9.96
N TRP A 144 -19.25 -7.84 9.32
CA TRP A 144 -19.32 -6.41 8.95
C TRP A 144 -18.88 -6.28 7.50
N GLU A 145 -19.49 -5.40 6.73
CA GLU A 145 -19.28 -5.26 5.29
C GLU A 145 -17.79 -5.10 4.89
N PRO A 146 -17.08 -6.20 4.61
CA PRO A 146 -15.69 -6.10 4.17
C PRO A 146 -15.64 -5.47 2.79
N LYS A 147 -14.77 -4.52 2.60
CA LYS A 147 -14.53 -3.89 1.32
C LYS A 147 -13.31 -4.55 0.68
N THR A 148 -13.57 -5.50 -0.19
CA THR A 148 -12.53 -6.32 -0.81
C THR A 148 -12.48 -6.06 -2.30
N GLY A 149 -11.32 -5.72 -2.81
CA GLY A 149 -11.12 -5.40 -4.22
C GLY A 149 -9.82 -5.97 -4.79
N GLY A 150 -9.81 -6.26 -6.08
CA GLY A 150 -8.61 -6.70 -6.77
C GLY A 150 -7.52 -5.62 -6.82
N PHE A 151 -7.91 -4.34 -6.94
CA PHE A 151 -6.99 -3.21 -6.99
C PHE A 151 -7.14 -2.27 -5.78
N SER A 152 -8.33 -1.84 -5.45
CA SER A 152 -8.59 -0.98 -4.29
C SER A 152 -9.70 -1.57 -3.41
N GLY A 153 -9.51 -1.58 -2.10
CA GLY A 153 -10.54 -1.97 -1.14
C GLY A 153 -11.58 -0.87 -0.98
N THR A 154 -11.14 0.33 -0.68
CA THR A 154 -11.98 1.55 -0.67
C THR A 154 -11.29 2.66 -1.44
N ASN A 155 -12.04 3.36 -2.26
CA ASN A 155 -11.63 4.60 -2.93
C ASN A 155 -12.66 5.68 -2.65
N THR A 156 -12.29 6.74 -1.95
CA THR A 156 -13.20 7.85 -1.60
C THR A 156 -13.15 8.96 -2.64
N GLU A 157 -11.96 9.51 -2.88
CA GLU A 157 -11.76 10.63 -3.83
C GLU A 157 -10.49 10.43 -4.70
N GLY A 158 -9.91 9.24 -4.70
CA GLY A 158 -8.71 8.93 -5.47
C GLY A 158 -8.97 8.75 -6.96
N ASN A 159 -8.01 9.12 -7.76
CA ASN A 159 -8.02 8.96 -9.22
C ASN A 159 -7.18 7.75 -9.63
N ILE A 160 -7.82 6.70 -10.12
CA ILE A 160 -7.17 5.47 -10.60
C ILE A 160 -7.31 5.40 -12.11
N GLN A 161 -6.18 5.39 -12.84
CA GLN A 161 -6.16 5.41 -14.32
C GLN A 161 -5.19 4.37 -14.87
N ASN A 162 -5.59 3.68 -15.93
CA ASN A 162 -4.78 2.69 -16.66
C ASN A 162 -4.19 1.62 -15.71
N CYS A 163 -4.95 1.19 -14.73
CA CYS A 163 -4.54 0.19 -13.75
C CYS A 163 -5.25 -1.13 -13.99
N ASN A 164 -4.60 -2.23 -13.65
CA ASN A 164 -5.14 -3.57 -13.81
C ASN A 164 -4.98 -4.39 -12.54
N ALA A 165 -5.94 -5.26 -12.29
CA ALA A 165 -5.87 -6.29 -11.27
C ALA A 165 -6.11 -7.65 -11.91
N ALA A 166 -5.18 -8.56 -11.71
CA ALA A 166 -5.25 -9.94 -12.21
C ALA A 166 -4.96 -10.89 -11.06
N GLY A 167 -5.97 -11.51 -10.54
CA GLY A 167 -5.88 -12.42 -9.40
C GLY A 167 -7.28 -12.76 -8.92
N THR A 168 -7.40 -13.80 -8.12
CA THR A 168 -8.69 -14.19 -7.55
C THR A 168 -9.00 -13.35 -6.33
N VAL A 169 -10.21 -12.82 -6.25
CA VAL A 169 -10.72 -12.11 -5.07
C VAL A 169 -11.75 -12.98 -4.39
N THR A 170 -11.52 -13.31 -3.13
CA THR A 170 -12.45 -14.07 -2.28
C THR A 170 -12.76 -13.28 -1.02
N GLY A 171 -14.05 -13.13 -0.74
CA GLY A 171 -14.55 -12.56 0.50
C GLY A 171 -15.58 -13.51 1.14
N SER A 172 -15.70 -13.47 2.44
CA SER A 172 -16.72 -14.20 3.21
C SER A 172 -17.93 -13.34 3.46
#